data_d4d979552d006dc2a7c6a6142aa870f0
#
_entry.id   d4d979552d006dc2a7c6a6142aa870f0
#
_cell.length_a   1.000
_cell.length_b   1.000
_cell.length_c   1.000
_cell.angle_alpha   90.00
_cell.angle_beta   90.00
_cell.angle_gamma   90.00
#
_symmetry.space_group_name_H-M   'P 1'
#
loop_
_entity.id
_entity.type
_entity.pdbx_description
1 polymer ?
#
loop_
_entity_poly.entity_id
_entity_poly.type
_entity_poly.pdbx_seq_one_letter_code
_entity_poly.pdbx_strand_id
1 'polypeptide(L)'
;TLSGCEEINRIRIGNQMKSLEIIVIEHARGPDGQVISSSRIRNGTIDQSGESFVHESDFKGARALSPEVELMLKTPFGTLHEGPESDHAIALTKALESIQSDSNIVAVGDVTVLGLLKLSCIPDIALIDGMTKRNKWPNTRLIDHSKFDIVSTARNPAGKLTPQLFETCKSAVNSLDRGLKSLIVVEGEEDLSPIVLHLMLPIDSVIIYGQPGRGVVTRVTDLETKKNCRAILELMALDGP
;
A
#
# COMPACT_ATOMS: atom_id res chain seq x y z
N THR A 1 -5.27 8.74 31.17
CA THR A 1 -4.43 7.94 32.09
C THR A 1 -5.00 8.05 33.51
N LEU A 2 -4.76 7.05 34.38
CA LEU A 2 -5.21 7.06 35.78
C LEU A 2 -4.76 8.35 36.49
N SER A 3 -3.51 8.72 36.34
CA SER A 3 -2.89 9.95 36.87
C SER A 3 -3.63 11.24 36.43
N GLY A 4 -4.09 11.31 35.16
CA GLY A 4 -4.89 12.46 34.70
C GLY A 4 -6.27 12.52 35.35
N CYS A 5 -6.90 11.38 35.61
CA CYS A 5 -8.19 11.32 36.31
C CYS A 5 -8.05 11.71 37.78
N GLU A 6 -6.97 11.31 38.43
CA GLU A 6 -6.65 11.68 39.81
C GLU A 6 -6.40 13.19 39.93
N GLU A 7 -5.69 13.80 38.95
CA GLU A 7 -5.46 15.25 38.91
C GLU A 7 -6.78 16.02 38.75
N ILE A 8 -7.66 15.55 37.83
CA ILE A 8 -9.01 16.14 37.67
C ILE A 8 -9.77 16.10 38.98
N ASN A 9 -9.74 14.99 39.71
CA ASN A 9 -10.40 14.88 41.02
C ASN A 9 -9.77 15.80 42.08
N ARG A 10 -8.46 15.99 42.09
CA ARG A 10 -7.77 16.94 42.95
C ARG A 10 -8.24 18.37 42.71
N ILE A 11 -8.33 18.80 41.46
CA ILE A 11 -8.82 20.12 41.05
C ILE A 11 -10.30 20.28 41.48
N ARG A 12 -11.13 19.27 41.26
CA ARG A 12 -12.55 19.30 41.64
C ARG A 12 -12.74 19.47 43.14
N ILE A 13 -12.02 18.71 43.96
CA ILE A 13 -12.06 18.81 45.43
C ILE A 13 -11.62 20.19 45.89
N GLY A 14 -10.54 20.75 45.32
CA GLY A 14 -10.05 22.09 45.59
C GLY A 14 -11.11 23.19 45.29
N ASN A 15 -11.98 22.95 44.33
CA ASN A 15 -13.11 23.83 44.00
C ASN A 15 -14.42 23.45 44.69
N GLN A 16 -14.37 22.68 45.77
CA GLN A 16 -15.54 22.22 46.55
C GLN A 16 -16.54 21.40 45.73
N MET A 17 -16.11 20.77 44.65
CA MET A 17 -16.94 19.89 43.80
C MET A 17 -16.75 18.43 44.23
N LYS A 18 -17.80 17.62 44.10
CA LYS A 18 -17.72 16.17 44.38
C LYS A 18 -16.73 15.51 43.42
N SER A 19 -15.88 14.61 43.93
CA SER A 19 -15.01 13.78 43.11
C SER A 19 -15.82 12.90 42.12
N LEU A 20 -15.24 12.62 40.97
CA LEU A 20 -15.77 11.66 40.02
C LEU A 20 -15.30 10.25 40.38
N GLU A 21 -16.16 9.28 40.15
CA GLU A 21 -15.76 7.87 40.16
C GLU A 21 -14.81 7.59 38.96
N ILE A 22 -13.71 6.92 39.26
CA ILE A 22 -12.74 6.52 38.26
C ILE A 22 -12.96 5.04 37.95
N ILE A 23 -13.41 4.75 36.73
CA ILE A 23 -13.53 3.39 36.23
C ILE A 23 -12.32 3.11 35.33
N VAL A 24 -11.48 2.17 35.75
CA VAL A 24 -10.34 1.73 34.92
C VAL A 24 -10.79 0.58 34.05
N ILE A 25 -10.72 0.78 32.74
CA ILE A 25 -11.04 -0.25 31.74
C ILE A 25 -9.71 -0.73 31.16
N GLU A 26 -9.53 -2.04 31.10
CA GLU A 26 -8.37 -2.63 30.42
C GLU A 26 -8.43 -2.37 28.90
N HIS A 27 -7.26 -2.16 28.31
CA HIS A 27 -7.17 -2.02 26.88
C HIS A 27 -7.53 -3.34 26.17
N ALA A 28 -8.37 -3.27 25.14
CA ALA A 28 -8.61 -4.41 24.25
C ALA A 28 -7.31 -4.83 23.58
N ARG A 29 -7.09 -6.14 23.50
CA ARG A 29 -5.90 -6.73 22.87
C ARG A 29 -6.32 -7.53 21.65
N GLY A 30 -5.49 -7.46 20.60
CA GLY A 30 -5.64 -8.28 19.40
C GLY A 30 -5.13 -9.71 19.61
N PRO A 31 -5.27 -10.58 18.61
CA PRO A 31 -4.75 -11.95 18.63
C PRO A 31 -3.24 -12.03 18.84
N ASP A 32 -2.51 -10.99 18.47
CA ASP A 32 -1.06 -10.84 18.71
C ASP A 32 -0.70 -10.47 20.17
N GLY A 33 -1.71 -10.36 21.06
CA GLY A 33 -1.56 -9.98 22.47
C GLY A 33 -1.25 -8.49 22.69
N GLN A 34 -1.09 -7.70 21.63
CA GLN A 34 -0.81 -6.26 21.74
C GLN A 34 -2.11 -5.45 21.83
N VAL A 35 -1.99 -4.24 22.39
CA VAL A 35 -3.13 -3.33 22.50
C VAL A 35 -3.64 -2.92 21.13
N ILE A 36 -4.96 -3.02 20.92
CA ILE A 36 -5.63 -2.43 19.77
C ILE A 36 -5.63 -0.91 19.96
N SER A 37 -4.85 -0.21 19.17
CA SER A 37 -4.72 1.25 19.27
C SER A 37 -5.10 1.94 17.97
N SER A 38 -5.59 3.18 18.08
CA SER A 38 -5.92 4.01 16.90
C SER A 38 -4.70 4.23 16.00
N SER A 39 -3.48 4.25 16.56
CA SER A 39 -2.26 4.37 15.77
C SER A 39 -2.02 3.14 14.91
N ARG A 40 -2.15 1.93 15.48
CA ARG A 40 -2.00 0.68 14.72
C ARG A 40 -3.04 0.54 13.62
N ILE A 41 -4.29 0.97 13.89
CA ILE A 41 -5.37 0.95 12.88
C ILE A 41 -5.06 1.98 11.78
N ARG A 42 -4.70 3.22 12.13
CA ARG A 42 -4.36 4.27 11.14
C ARG A 42 -3.13 3.93 10.31
N ASN A 43 -2.13 3.31 10.91
CA ASN A 43 -0.97 2.80 10.17
C ASN A 43 -1.32 1.58 9.30
N GLY A 44 -2.56 1.08 9.37
CA GLY A 44 -3.02 -0.04 8.54
C GLY A 44 -2.37 -1.37 8.88
N THR A 45 -1.80 -1.53 10.08
CA THR A 45 -1.17 -2.79 10.50
C THR A 45 -2.18 -3.82 10.99
N ILE A 46 -3.28 -3.36 11.56
CA ILE A 46 -4.41 -4.17 12.04
C ILE A 46 -5.74 -3.56 11.63
N ASP A 47 -6.78 -4.36 11.63
CA ASP A 47 -8.15 -3.89 11.54
C ASP A 47 -8.72 -3.47 12.91
N GLN A 48 -10.02 -3.14 12.96
CA GLN A 48 -10.71 -2.74 14.17
C GLN A 48 -10.87 -3.86 15.21
N SER A 49 -10.78 -5.13 14.79
CA SER A 49 -10.77 -6.30 15.69
C SER A 49 -9.37 -6.67 16.20
N GLY A 50 -8.34 -6.02 15.67
CA GLY A 50 -6.94 -6.28 16.01
C GLY A 50 -6.27 -7.35 15.14
N GLU A 51 -6.95 -7.81 14.08
CA GLU A 51 -6.40 -8.76 13.12
C GLU A 51 -5.39 -8.08 12.20
N SER A 52 -4.25 -8.72 11.98
CA SER A 52 -3.21 -8.24 11.07
C SER A 52 -3.62 -8.47 9.61
N PHE A 53 -3.35 -7.46 8.75
CA PHE A 53 -3.50 -7.63 7.32
C PHE A 53 -2.36 -8.42 6.66
N VAL A 54 -1.24 -8.58 7.34
CA VAL A 54 -0.06 -9.31 6.87
C VAL A 54 0.27 -10.42 7.84
N HIS A 55 0.40 -11.65 7.33
CA HIS A 55 0.71 -12.83 8.12
C HIS A 55 2.12 -13.34 7.79
N GLU A 56 2.79 -13.99 8.74
CA GLU A 56 4.10 -14.61 8.49
C GLU A 56 4.06 -15.68 7.38
N SER A 57 2.91 -16.33 7.20
CA SER A 57 2.71 -17.30 6.13
C SER A 57 2.79 -16.70 4.73
N ASP A 58 2.56 -15.39 4.59
CA ASP A 58 2.59 -14.70 3.29
C ASP A 58 4.01 -14.65 2.72
N PHE A 59 5.03 -14.82 3.57
CA PHE A 59 6.44 -14.81 3.21
C PHE A 59 7.05 -16.22 3.01
N LYS A 60 6.26 -17.29 3.20
CA LYS A 60 6.79 -18.67 3.22
C LYS A 60 6.70 -19.39 1.87
N GLY A 61 5.91 -18.90 0.93
CA GLY A 61 5.72 -19.55 -0.36
C GLY A 61 5.21 -18.58 -1.41
N ALA A 62 5.46 -18.87 -2.67
CA ALA A 62 4.88 -18.13 -3.77
C ALA A 62 3.37 -18.42 -3.85
N ARG A 63 2.59 -17.42 -4.23
CA ARG A 63 1.17 -17.58 -4.54
C ARG A 63 0.96 -17.42 -6.03
N ALA A 64 0.20 -18.32 -6.62
CA ALA A 64 -0.10 -18.30 -8.04
C ALA A 64 -1.53 -17.80 -8.28
N LEU A 65 -1.70 -17.07 -9.37
CA LEU A 65 -2.98 -16.57 -9.82
C LEU A 65 -3.92 -17.73 -10.14
N SER A 66 -5.08 -17.79 -9.50
CA SER A 66 -6.13 -18.74 -9.83
C SER A 66 -7.07 -18.17 -10.91
N PRO A 67 -7.77 -19.02 -11.70
CA PRO A 67 -8.76 -18.55 -12.67
C PRO A 67 -9.85 -17.65 -12.08
N GLU A 68 -10.23 -17.91 -10.84
CA GLU A 68 -11.21 -17.11 -10.09
C GLU A 68 -10.68 -15.71 -9.81
N VAL A 69 -9.46 -15.61 -9.29
CA VAL A 69 -8.80 -14.32 -9.02
C VAL A 69 -8.53 -13.57 -10.32
N GLU A 70 -8.11 -14.26 -11.40
CA GLU A 70 -7.94 -13.63 -12.70
C GLU A 70 -9.22 -12.98 -13.20
N LEU A 71 -10.37 -13.62 -12.99
CA LEU A 71 -11.68 -13.06 -13.36
C LEU A 71 -12.02 -11.81 -12.53
N MET A 72 -11.75 -11.85 -11.22
CA MET A 72 -11.96 -10.70 -10.31
C MET A 72 -11.12 -9.48 -10.72
N LEU A 73 -9.87 -9.70 -11.11
CA LEU A 73 -8.93 -8.64 -11.47
C LEU A 73 -9.15 -8.03 -12.88
N LYS A 74 -10.06 -8.59 -13.70
CA LYS A 74 -10.42 -7.98 -15.00
C LYS A 74 -11.13 -6.64 -14.88
N THR A 75 -11.77 -6.37 -13.75
CA THR A 75 -12.38 -5.07 -13.48
C THR A 75 -11.36 -4.17 -12.77
N PRO A 76 -11.16 -2.92 -13.23
CA PRO A 76 -10.26 -2.00 -12.57
C PRO A 76 -10.62 -1.84 -11.09
N PHE A 77 -9.64 -2.06 -10.21
CA PHE A 77 -9.81 -1.95 -8.77
C PHE A 77 -9.45 -0.53 -8.32
N GLY A 78 -10.33 0.44 -8.64
CA GLY A 78 -10.11 1.83 -8.27
C GLY A 78 -10.83 2.83 -9.18
N THR A 79 -10.46 4.09 -9.06
CA THR A 79 -11.00 5.19 -9.86
C THR A 79 -10.17 5.34 -11.14
N LEU A 80 -10.81 5.21 -12.29
CA LEU A 80 -10.18 5.41 -13.58
C LEU A 80 -10.14 6.91 -13.93
N HIS A 81 -8.95 7.40 -14.27
CA HIS A 81 -8.71 8.72 -14.85
C HIS A 81 -8.40 8.54 -16.33
N GLU A 82 -9.36 8.93 -17.17
CA GLU A 82 -9.24 8.73 -18.60
C GLU A 82 -8.31 9.76 -19.26
N GLY A 83 -7.50 9.27 -20.18
CA GLY A 83 -6.61 10.07 -21.01
C GLY A 83 -6.16 9.28 -22.23
N PRO A 84 -5.76 9.97 -23.31
CA PRO A 84 -5.31 9.33 -24.54
C PRO A 84 -3.98 8.60 -24.29
N GLU A 85 -3.80 7.48 -24.96
CA GLU A 85 -2.55 6.71 -24.89
C GLU A 85 -1.34 7.48 -25.45
N SER A 86 -1.60 8.43 -26.35
CA SER A 86 -0.56 9.30 -26.91
C SER A 86 -0.01 10.34 -25.93
N ASP A 87 -0.76 10.62 -24.84
CA ASP A 87 -0.36 11.58 -23.83
C ASP A 87 -0.83 11.14 -22.43
N HIS A 88 0.00 10.35 -21.78
CA HIS A 88 -0.27 9.87 -20.43
C HIS A 88 -0.31 10.98 -19.37
N ALA A 89 0.27 12.18 -19.65
CA ALA A 89 0.30 13.27 -18.69
C ALA A 89 -1.12 13.76 -18.33
N ILE A 90 -2.06 13.72 -19.29
CA ILE A 90 -3.45 14.15 -19.08
C ILE A 90 -4.12 13.30 -17.96
N ALA A 91 -4.03 11.97 -18.07
CA ALA A 91 -4.62 11.06 -17.09
C ALA A 91 -3.91 11.18 -15.73
N LEU A 92 -2.57 11.27 -15.73
CA LEU A 92 -1.77 11.39 -14.51
C LEU A 92 -2.01 12.72 -13.79
N THR A 93 -2.17 13.83 -14.52
CA THR A 93 -2.52 15.12 -13.89
C THR A 93 -3.85 15.05 -13.17
N LYS A 94 -4.89 14.50 -13.83
CA LYS A 94 -6.21 14.29 -13.20
C LYS A 94 -6.11 13.40 -11.95
N ALA A 95 -5.28 12.35 -12.03
CA ALA A 95 -5.04 11.45 -10.90
C ALA A 95 -4.41 12.21 -9.72
N LEU A 96 -3.34 12.98 -9.99
CA LEU A 96 -2.65 13.77 -8.95
C LEU A 96 -3.55 14.83 -8.32
N GLU A 97 -4.39 15.50 -9.11
CA GLU A 97 -5.36 16.48 -8.60
C GLU A 97 -6.43 15.87 -7.67
N SER A 98 -6.68 14.55 -7.77
CA SER A 98 -7.62 13.83 -6.92
C SER A 98 -7.01 13.32 -5.60
N ILE A 99 -5.69 13.39 -5.44
CA ILE A 99 -4.95 12.85 -4.30
C ILE A 99 -4.75 13.95 -3.24
N GLN A 100 -4.90 13.59 -1.97
CA GLN A 100 -4.63 14.50 -0.86
C GLN A 100 -3.13 14.77 -0.74
N SER A 101 -2.76 15.98 -0.34
CA SER A 101 -1.37 16.46 -0.34
C SER A 101 -0.41 15.71 0.57
N ASP A 102 -0.94 15.04 1.58
CA ASP A 102 -0.18 14.28 2.60
C ASP A 102 -0.22 12.74 2.39
N SER A 103 -0.86 12.29 1.31
CA SER A 103 -0.90 10.86 0.96
C SER A 103 0.45 10.38 0.44
N ASN A 104 0.88 9.18 0.87
CA ASN A 104 1.99 8.49 0.21
C ASN A 104 1.55 8.04 -1.19
N ILE A 105 2.35 8.35 -2.21
CA ILE A 105 2.10 7.99 -3.60
C ILE A 105 2.93 6.78 -3.98
N VAL A 106 2.27 5.72 -4.40
CA VAL A 106 2.91 4.51 -4.92
C VAL A 106 2.58 4.37 -6.40
N ALA A 107 3.58 4.19 -7.24
CA ALA A 107 3.42 4.04 -8.67
C ALA A 107 3.82 2.64 -9.15
N VAL A 108 2.96 1.99 -9.91
CA VAL A 108 3.21 0.66 -10.49
C VAL A 108 3.16 0.74 -12.01
N GLY A 109 4.19 0.20 -12.65
CA GLY A 109 4.37 0.18 -14.09
C GLY A 109 5.27 1.28 -14.64
N ASP A 110 6.12 0.91 -15.59
CA ASP A 110 7.14 1.78 -16.19
C ASP A 110 6.58 3.08 -16.76
N VAL A 111 5.45 2.99 -17.48
CA VAL A 111 4.79 4.14 -18.11
C VAL A 111 4.28 5.11 -17.07
N THR A 112 3.67 4.60 -16.00
CA THR A 112 3.16 5.38 -14.87
C THR A 112 4.29 6.09 -14.15
N VAL A 113 5.35 5.36 -13.80
CA VAL A 113 6.51 5.90 -13.10
C VAL A 113 7.20 6.99 -13.92
N LEU A 114 7.51 6.71 -15.19
CA LEU A 114 8.13 7.72 -16.07
C LEU A 114 7.23 8.94 -16.26
N GLY A 115 5.92 8.74 -16.39
CA GLY A 115 4.96 9.83 -16.54
C GLY A 115 4.94 10.76 -15.31
N LEU A 116 4.92 10.19 -14.10
CA LEU A 116 4.99 10.96 -12.85
C LEU A 116 6.31 11.74 -12.74
N LEU A 117 7.45 11.10 -13.05
CA LEU A 117 8.75 11.76 -13.04
C LEU A 117 8.82 12.96 -14.00
N LYS A 118 8.17 12.87 -15.18
CA LYS A 118 8.05 13.98 -16.14
C LYS A 118 7.18 15.14 -15.61
N LEU A 119 6.20 14.83 -14.78
CA LEU A 119 5.38 15.81 -14.07
C LEU A 119 6.06 16.34 -12.80
N SER A 120 7.34 16.04 -12.59
CA SER A 120 8.11 16.42 -11.39
C SER A 120 7.53 15.82 -10.08
N CYS A 121 6.74 14.78 -10.17
CA CYS A 121 6.24 14.00 -9.06
C CYS A 121 7.09 12.74 -8.90
N ILE A 122 7.89 12.67 -7.83
CA ILE A 122 8.65 11.46 -7.50
C ILE A 122 7.81 10.66 -6.53
N PRO A 123 7.28 9.46 -6.91
CA PRO A 123 6.49 8.65 -6.00
C PRO A 123 7.34 8.18 -4.81
N ASP A 124 6.69 7.90 -3.68
CA ASP A 124 7.37 7.41 -2.47
C ASP A 124 7.83 5.96 -2.65
N ILE A 125 7.05 5.17 -3.38
CA ILE A 125 7.45 3.83 -3.82
C ILE A 125 7.12 3.71 -5.31
N ALA A 126 8.08 3.24 -6.11
CA ALA A 126 7.89 2.93 -7.52
C ALA A 126 8.22 1.46 -7.80
N LEU A 127 7.42 0.79 -8.63
CA LEU A 127 7.70 -0.54 -9.14
C LEU A 127 7.74 -0.50 -10.67
N ILE A 128 8.77 -1.12 -11.24
CA ILE A 128 8.96 -1.24 -12.70
C ILE A 128 9.46 -2.65 -13.03
N ASP A 129 9.12 -3.15 -14.23
CA ASP A 129 9.60 -4.45 -14.73
C ASP A 129 10.34 -4.35 -16.08
N GLY A 130 10.46 -3.14 -16.63
CA GLY A 130 11.07 -2.92 -17.95
C GLY A 130 10.18 -3.31 -19.12
N MET A 131 8.88 -3.55 -18.85
CA MET A 131 7.93 -4.05 -19.85
C MET A 131 6.76 -3.07 -20.02
N THR A 132 6.11 -3.14 -21.17
CA THR A 132 4.78 -2.56 -21.38
C THR A 132 4.04 -3.40 -22.41
N LYS A 133 2.75 -3.69 -22.17
CA LYS A 133 1.94 -4.57 -23.01
C LYS A 133 2.66 -5.90 -23.35
N ARG A 134 3.35 -6.49 -22.34
CA ARG A 134 4.14 -7.74 -22.44
C ARG A 134 5.34 -7.68 -23.42
N ASN A 135 5.82 -6.50 -23.75
CA ASN A 135 7.01 -6.29 -24.58
C ASN A 135 8.03 -5.42 -23.83
N LYS A 136 9.32 -5.64 -24.10
CA LYS A 136 10.37 -4.77 -23.57
C LYS A 136 10.11 -3.32 -23.95
N TRP A 137 10.11 -2.43 -22.96
CA TRP A 137 9.84 -1.02 -23.19
C TRP A 137 11.15 -0.22 -23.23
N PRO A 138 11.55 0.28 -24.41
CA PRO A 138 12.84 0.95 -24.57
C PRO A 138 12.99 2.20 -23.69
N ASN A 139 11.86 2.83 -23.30
CA ASN A 139 11.86 4.05 -22.51
C ASN A 139 12.08 3.81 -21.01
N THR A 140 12.10 2.55 -20.51
CA THR A 140 12.47 2.24 -19.12
C THR A 140 13.82 2.85 -18.74
N ARG A 141 14.79 2.87 -19.66
CA ARG A 141 16.10 3.52 -19.48
C ARG A 141 16.04 5.03 -19.23
N LEU A 142 14.88 5.67 -19.46
CA LEU A 142 14.65 7.09 -19.17
C LEU A 142 14.18 7.32 -17.73
N ILE A 143 13.87 6.26 -16.99
CA ILE A 143 13.56 6.32 -15.57
C ILE A 143 14.88 6.58 -14.84
N ASP A 144 14.99 7.75 -14.25
CA ASP A 144 16.20 8.15 -13.52
C ASP A 144 16.18 7.55 -12.12
N HIS A 145 16.94 6.46 -11.95
CA HIS A 145 17.04 5.74 -10.67
C HIS A 145 17.68 6.59 -9.56
N SER A 146 18.46 7.62 -9.90
CA SER A 146 19.10 8.50 -8.91
C SER A 146 18.13 9.41 -8.17
N LYS A 147 16.87 9.47 -8.61
CA LYS A 147 15.79 10.19 -7.92
C LYS A 147 15.23 9.43 -6.71
N PHE A 148 15.64 8.18 -6.53
CA PHE A 148 15.20 7.32 -5.43
C PHE A 148 16.37 7.08 -4.48
N ASP A 149 16.08 7.15 -3.17
CA ASP A 149 17.07 6.93 -2.11
C ASP A 149 17.49 5.46 -2.00
N ILE A 150 16.54 4.58 -2.30
CA ILE A 150 16.71 3.12 -2.23
C ILE A 150 16.32 2.52 -3.58
N VAL A 151 17.22 1.73 -4.17
CA VAL A 151 16.93 0.91 -5.35
C VAL A 151 17.13 -0.55 -4.98
N SER A 152 16.10 -1.35 -5.17
CA SER A 152 16.10 -2.79 -4.85
C SER A 152 15.57 -3.61 -6.01
N THR A 153 15.83 -4.92 -5.99
CA THR A 153 15.35 -5.86 -7.00
C THR A 153 14.54 -6.97 -6.36
N ALA A 154 13.49 -7.42 -7.06
CA ALA A 154 12.70 -8.58 -6.65
C ALA A 154 12.40 -9.45 -7.87
N ARG A 155 12.54 -10.77 -7.74
CA ARG A 155 12.13 -11.71 -8.78
C ARG A 155 10.67 -12.11 -8.54
N ASN A 156 9.81 -11.84 -9.54
CA ASN A 156 8.39 -12.15 -9.46
C ASN A 156 7.89 -12.65 -10.83
N PRO A 157 7.91 -13.96 -11.10
CA PRO A 157 7.43 -14.51 -12.36
C PRO A 157 5.96 -14.15 -12.62
N ALA A 158 5.58 -14.12 -13.91
CA ALA A 158 4.23 -13.79 -14.36
C ALA A 158 3.14 -14.57 -13.62
N GLY A 159 2.07 -13.87 -13.25
CA GLY A 159 0.93 -14.45 -12.54
C GLY A 159 1.23 -14.94 -11.12
N LYS A 160 2.33 -14.52 -10.52
CA LYS A 160 2.71 -14.91 -9.16
C LYS A 160 2.92 -13.72 -8.23
N LEU A 161 2.88 -14.03 -6.93
CA LEU A 161 3.37 -13.17 -5.84
C LEU A 161 4.40 -13.98 -5.05
N THR A 162 5.66 -13.59 -5.11
CA THR A 162 6.76 -14.32 -4.49
C THR A 162 7.10 -13.78 -3.11
N PRO A 163 7.68 -14.61 -2.22
CA PRO A 163 8.21 -14.14 -0.94
C PRO A 163 9.21 -12.97 -1.09
N GLN A 164 10.03 -13.00 -2.15
CA GLN A 164 10.98 -11.93 -2.40
C GLN A 164 10.30 -10.60 -2.71
N LEU A 165 9.21 -10.61 -3.50
CA LEU A 165 8.42 -9.40 -3.76
C LEU A 165 7.79 -8.88 -2.45
N PHE A 166 7.22 -9.78 -1.64
CA PHE A 166 6.66 -9.41 -0.32
C PHE A 166 7.70 -8.73 0.57
N GLU A 167 8.89 -9.33 0.75
CA GLU A 167 9.95 -8.76 1.60
C GLU A 167 10.46 -7.43 1.05
N THR A 168 10.59 -7.30 -0.27
CA THR A 168 11.05 -6.06 -0.90
C THR A 168 10.00 -4.95 -0.73
N CYS A 169 8.72 -5.24 -0.94
CA CYS A 169 7.64 -4.30 -0.69
C CYS A 169 7.57 -3.87 0.78
N LYS A 170 7.70 -4.83 1.72
CA LYS A 170 7.74 -4.54 3.16
C LYS A 170 8.89 -3.61 3.53
N SER A 171 10.07 -3.84 2.96
CA SER A 171 11.24 -2.99 3.16
C SER A 171 11.02 -1.57 2.66
N ALA A 172 10.41 -1.41 1.48
CA ALA A 172 10.06 -0.12 0.90
C ALA A 172 9.01 0.62 1.74
N VAL A 173 7.96 -0.08 2.19
CA VAL A 173 6.93 0.52 3.07
C VAL A 173 7.53 0.98 4.40
N ASN A 174 8.41 0.20 5.03
CA ASN A 174 9.11 0.59 6.25
C ASN A 174 10.04 1.82 6.07
N SER A 175 10.39 2.15 4.83
CA SER A 175 11.22 3.31 4.52
C SER A 175 10.41 4.61 4.46
N LEU A 176 9.09 4.54 4.33
CA LEU A 176 8.19 5.70 4.32
C LEU A 176 8.28 6.51 5.61
N ASP A 177 8.40 5.87 6.77
CA ASP A 177 8.53 6.55 8.08
C ASP A 177 9.77 7.43 8.16
N ARG A 178 10.77 7.21 7.30
CA ARG A 178 12.00 8.00 7.20
C ARG A 178 11.95 9.02 6.06
N GLY A 179 10.83 9.09 5.34
CA GLY A 179 10.68 9.95 4.15
C GLY A 179 11.56 9.54 2.97
N LEU A 180 12.03 8.27 2.92
CA LEU A 180 12.90 7.77 1.86
C LEU A 180 12.08 7.22 0.69
N LYS A 181 12.46 7.59 -0.53
CA LYS A 181 11.83 7.13 -1.76
C LYS A 181 12.49 5.86 -2.27
N SER A 182 11.66 4.88 -2.61
CA SER A 182 12.12 3.53 -3.01
C SER A 182 11.73 3.21 -4.45
N LEU A 183 12.67 2.65 -5.22
CA LEU A 183 12.43 2.03 -6.52
C LEU A 183 12.65 0.52 -6.41
N ILE A 184 11.66 -0.26 -6.80
CA ILE A 184 11.75 -1.71 -6.90
C ILE A 184 11.78 -2.09 -8.38
N VAL A 185 12.87 -2.69 -8.82
CA VAL A 185 13.00 -3.26 -10.16
C VAL A 185 12.59 -4.73 -10.09
N VAL A 186 11.49 -5.07 -10.74
CA VAL A 186 10.94 -6.43 -10.71
C VAL A 186 11.48 -7.22 -11.90
N GLU A 187 12.12 -8.37 -11.61
CA GLU A 187 12.46 -9.34 -12.63
C GLU A 187 11.27 -10.27 -12.88
N GLY A 188 10.41 -9.91 -13.83
CA GLY A 188 9.18 -10.63 -14.14
C GLY A 188 8.00 -9.70 -14.36
N GLU A 189 6.95 -9.77 -13.56
CA GLU A 189 5.75 -8.93 -13.65
C GLU A 189 5.43 -8.25 -12.31
N GLU A 190 5.09 -6.96 -12.35
CA GLU A 190 4.71 -6.17 -11.17
C GLU A 190 3.19 -5.99 -11.01
N ASP A 191 2.40 -6.40 -11.99
CA ASP A 191 0.95 -6.13 -12.11
C ASP A 191 0.14 -6.54 -10.86
N LEU A 192 0.55 -7.60 -10.17
CA LEU A 192 -0.11 -8.07 -8.95
C LEU A 192 0.42 -7.43 -7.66
N SER A 193 1.50 -6.65 -7.74
CA SER A 193 2.10 -5.98 -6.58
C SER A 193 1.15 -5.06 -5.81
N PRO A 194 0.14 -4.39 -6.42
CA PRO A 194 -0.84 -3.61 -5.68
C PRO A 194 -1.54 -4.39 -4.57
N ILE A 195 -1.78 -5.70 -4.74
CA ILE A 195 -2.39 -6.56 -3.72
C ILE A 195 -1.51 -6.59 -2.46
N VAL A 196 -0.22 -6.85 -2.63
CA VAL A 196 0.77 -6.90 -1.55
C VAL A 196 0.95 -5.54 -0.90
N LEU A 197 1.08 -4.50 -1.72
CA LEU A 197 1.30 -3.14 -1.25
C LEU A 197 0.13 -2.63 -0.41
N HIS A 198 -1.12 -2.81 -0.87
CA HIS A 198 -2.28 -2.40 -0.08
C HIS A 198 -2.35 -3.06 1.29
N LEU A 199 -1.90 -4.32 1.43
CA LEU A 199 -1.86 -5.00 2.74
C LEU A 199 -0.90 -4.31 3.72
N MET A 200 0.20 -3.72 3.22
CA MET A 200 1.29 -3.18 4.03
C MET A 200 1.25 -1.67 4.21
N LEU A 201 0.75 -0.93 3.21
CA LEU A 201 0.74 0.54 3.20
C LEU A 201 -0.10 1.11 4.36
N PRO A 202 0.27 2.29 4.88
CA PRO A 202 -0.60 3.07 5.76
C PRO A 202 -1.94 3.40 5.09
N ILE A 203 -2.97 3.61 5.90
CA ILE A 203 -4.25 4.14 5.44
C ILE A 203 -4.01 5.51 4.77
N ASP A 204 -4.84 5.84 3.77
CA ASP A 204 -4.77 7.04 2.94
C ASP A 204 -3.59 7.10 1.96
N SER A 205 -2.73 6.06 1.89
CA SER A 205 -1.78 5.90 0.78
C SER A 205 -2.52 5.63 -0.53
N VAL A 206 -1.99 6.10 -1.65
CA VAL A 206 -2.62 5.94 -2.98
C VAL A 206 -1.70 5.17 -3.91
N ILE A 207 -2.21 4.10 -4.50
CA ILE A 207 -1.52 3.39 -5.58
C ILE A 207 -2.05 3.88 -6.92
N ILE A 208 -1.14 4.21 -7.84
CA ILE A 208 -1.40 4.61 -9.21
C ILE A 208 -0.81 3.55 -10.14
N TYR A 209 -1.61 3.01 -11.06
CA TYR A 209 -1.16 2.06 -12.07
C TYR A 209 -1.82 2.33 -13.42
N GLY A 210 -1.16 1.90 -14.50
CA GLY A 210 -1.64 2.11 -15.85
C GLY A 210 -2.84 1.20 -16.20
N GLN A 211 -3.83 1.75 -16.91
CA GLN A 211 -4.90 0.99 -17.55
C GLN A 211 -4.73 1.10 -19.06
N PRO A 212 -4.19 0.05 -19.73
CA PRO A 212 -3.87 0.10 -21.16
C PRO A 212 -5.03 0.60 -22.03
N GLY A 213 -4.75 1.57 -22.90
CA GLY A 213 -5.72 2.16 -23.84
C GLY A 213 -6.77 3.07 -23.19
N ARG A 214 -6.73 3.30 -21.86
CA ARG A 214 -7.76 4.09 -21.17
C ARG A 214 -7.21 5.22 -20.29
N GLY A 215 -6.02 5.05 -19.73
CA GLY A 215 -5.43 6.04 -18.84
C GLY A 215 -4.75 5.42 -17.61
N VAL A 216 -5.02 5.95 -16.43
CA VAL A 216 -4.48 5.43 -15.15
C VAL A 216 -5.58 5.21 -14.14
N VAL A 217 -5.36 4.30 -13.22
CA VAL A 217 -6.25 4.01 -12.10
C VAL A 217 -5.59 4.45 -10.81
N THR A 218 -6.33 5.11 -9.94
CA THR A 218 -5.94 5.38 -8.55
C THR A 218 -6.75 4.54 -7.60
N ARG A 219 -6.11 3.94 -6.60
CA ARG A 219 -6.80 3.28 -5.49
C ARG A 219 -6.24 3.78 -4.16
N VAL A 220 -7.12 4.29 -3.31
CA VAL A 220 -6.79 4.66 -1.93
C VAL A 220 -6.70 3.39 -1.09
N THR A 221 -5.69 3.32 -0.24
CA THR A 221 -5.56 2.27 0.76
C THR A 221 -6.45 2.61 1.95
N ASP A 222 -7.56 1.93 2.09
CA ASP A 222 -8.46 1.98 3.23
C ASP A 222 -8.66 0.57 3.82
N LEU A 223 -9.40 0.45 4.90
CA LEU A 223 -9.64 -0.85 5.55
C LEU A 223 -10.40 -1.82 4.64
N GLU A 224 -11.28 -1.32 3.79
CA GLU A 224 -12.02 -2.14 2.82
C GLU A 224 -11.08 -2.67 1.75
N THR A 225 -10.25 -1.81 1.18
CA THR A 225 -9.22 -2.18 0.21
C THR A 225 -8.29 -3.26 0.75
N LYS A 226 -7.82 -3.10 2.00
CA LYS A 226 -6.97 -4.10 2.66
C LYS A 226 -7.69 -5.44 2.83
N LYS A 227 -8.96 -5.44 3.27
CA LYS A 227 -9.78 -6.66 3.40
C LYS A 227 -9.97 -7.35 2.06
N ASN A 228 -10.25 -6.59 1.01
CA ASN A 228 -10.40 -7.13 -0.34
C ASN A 228 -9.08 -7.73 -0.86
N CYS A 229 -7.96 -7.05 -0.67
CA CYS A 229 -6.64 -7.57 -1.03
C CYS A 229 -6.28 -8.83 -0.22
N ARG A 230 -6.64 -8.89 1.07
CA ARG A 230 -6.46 -10.09 1.90
C ARG A 230 -7.27 -11.26 1.35
N ALA A 231 -8.55 -11.06 1.04
CA ALA A 231 -9.41 -12.09 0.47
C ALA A 231 -8.88 -12.58 -0.90
N ILE A 232 -8.43 -11.68 -1.77
CA ILE A 232 -7.80 -12.03 -3.05
C ILE A 232 -6.56 -12.89 -2.82
N LEU A 233 -5.67 -12.49 -1.91
CA LEU A 233 -4.45 -13.22 -1.62
C LEU A 233 -4.73 -14.64 -1.07
N GLU A 234 -5.79 -14.81 -0.29
CA GLU A 234 -6.22 -16.12 0.25
C GLU A 234 -6.79 -17.04 -0.82
N LEU A 235 -7.41 -16.50 -1.87
CA LEU A 235 -7.89 -17.26 -3.03
C LEU A 235 -6.77 -17.66 -3.99
N MET A 236 -5.59 -17.04 -3.89
CA MET A 236 -4.43 -17.44 -4.69
C MET A 236 -3.85 -18.76 -4.16
N ALA A 237 -3.59 -19.69 -5.07
CA ALA A 237 -3.02 -20.97 -4.72
C ALA A 237 -1.58 -20.84 -4.21
N LEU A 238 -1.25 -21.49 -3.08
CA LEU A 238 0.15 -21.66 -2.72
C LEU A 238 0.82 -22.53 -3.78
N ASP A 239 1.88 -22.02 -4.39
CA ASP A 239 2.77 -22.85 -5.20
C ASP A 239 3.45 -23.83 -4.25
N GLY A 240 3.17 -25.11 -4.42
CA GLY A 240 3.81 -26.16 -3.62
C GLY A 240 5.34 -26.13 -3.77
N PRO A 241 6.04 -26.80 -2.86
CA PRO A 241 7.48 -26.92 -2.92
C PRO A 241 7.94 -27.60 -4.20
#